data_5d5622067be661fedf874e62d2fa4eb0
#
_entry.id   5d5622067be661fedf874e62d2fa4eb0
#
_cell.length_a   1.000
_cell.length_b   1.000
_cell.length_c   1.000
_cell.angle_alpha   90.00
_cell.angle_beta   90.00
_cell.angle_gamma   90.00
#
_symmetry.space_group_name_H-M   'P 1'
#
loop_
_entity.id
_entity.type
_entity.pdbx_description
1 polymer ?
#
loop_
_entity_poly.entity_id
_entity_poly.type
_entity_poly.pdbx_seq_one_letter_code
_entity_poly.pdbx_strand_id
1 'polypeptide(L)'
;MRKQFLLAICLLVGITGVLAEVRSSNVIIENLCKQGERCMDEAKYDSSFYFYNAALSQNGVKSTDWYAKIINGRGLLYYTTGDMDSALADKLEATRLLNRKEHPDLEGLVDAYSTLGIIYRRRQMPDSALVYYEKALDSAEKLGNDEWLANIYNNLAVFYANNKRLDEALTYIRKAIFYVEQTDNASDIVFAYQIECSIYMLRKESERGIPSLRKAIAVASEHNLPRTELRCLP
;
A
#
# COMPACT_ATOMS: atom_id res chain seq x y z
N MET A 1 -46.66 31.87 17.19
CA MET A 1 -46.67 30.47 16.79
C MET A 1 -46.44 30.23 15.28
N ARG A 2 -47.22 30.80 14.35
CA ARG A 2 -47.04 30.60 12.87
C ARG A 2 -45.65 31.00 12.35
N LYS A 3 -45.04 32.12 12.77
CA LYS A 3 -43.69 32.52 12.32
C LYS A 3 -42.56 31.59 12.78
N GLN A 4 -42.66 31.04 14.00
CA GLN A 4 -41.67 30.11 14.49
C GLN A 4 -41.76 28.73 13.82
N PHE A 5 -42.99 28.34 13.44
CA PHE A 5 -43.23 27.08 12.72
C PHE A 5 -42.71 27.16 11.26
N LEU A 6 -42.89 28.31 10.59
CA LEU A 6 -42.34 28.56 9.26
C LEU A 6 -40.78 28.59 9.26
N LEU A 7 -40.18 29.18 10.28
CA LEU A 7 -38.71 29.22 10.43
C LEU A 7 -38.16 27.79 10.63
N ALA A 8 -38.85 26.99 11.43
CA ALA A 8 -38.45 25.58 11.67
C ALA A 8 -38.57 24.73 10.39
N ILE A 9 -39.62 24.95 9.56
CA ILE A 9 -39.76 24.24 8.29
C ILE A 9 -38.68 24.69 7.28
N CYS A 10 -38.39 25.97 7.17
CA CYS A 10 -37.33 26.49 6.30
C CYS A 10 -35.95 25.98 6.71
N LEU A 11 -35.66 25.86 8.02
CA LEU A 11 -34.44 25.25 8.53
C LEU A 11 -34.37 23.75 8.22
N LEU A 12 -35.48 23.02 8.39
CA LEU A 12 -35.56 21.58 8.06
C LEU A 12 -35.38 21.33 6.56
N VAL A 13 -36.00 22.12 5.69
CA VAL A 13 -35.85 22.00 4.23
C VAL A 13 -34.43 22.40 3.80
N GLY A 14 -33.85 23.42 4.41
CA GLY A 14 -32.45 23.81 4.19
C GLY A 14 -31.48 22.70 4.62
N ILE A 15 -31.66 22.10 5.78
CA ILE A 15 -30.85 21.00 6.27
C ILE A 15 -31.00 19.76 5.40
N THR A 16 -32.20 19.39 4.97
CA THR A 16 -32.40 18.23 4.09
C THR A 16 -31.80 18.46 2.70
N GLY A 17 -31.85 19.67 2.16
CA GLY A 17 -31.20 20.02 0.91
C GLY A 17 -29.68 19.93 0.99
N VAL A 18 -29.07 20.48 2.04
CA VAL A 18 -27.62 20.41 2.28
C VAL A 18 -27.17 18.96 2.51
N LEU A 19 -27.93 18.17 3.28
CA LEU A 19 -27.61 16.75 3.50
C LEU A 19 -27.71 15.93 2.20
N ALA A 20 -28.66 16.23 1.33
CA ALA A 20 -28.79 15.57 0.03
C ALA A 20 -27.63 15.92 -0.90
N GLU A 21 -27.18 17.18 -0.91
CA GLU A 21 -26.05 17.64 -1.70
C GLU A 21 -24.73 17.03 -1.21
N VAL A 22 -24.48 16.99 0.10
CA VAL A 22 -23.32 16.34 0.72
C VAL A 22 -23.31 14.85 0.42
N ARG A 23 -24.46 14.18 0.50
CA ARG A 23 -24.58 12.75 0.18
C ARG A 23 -24.27 12.48 -1.29
N SER A 24 -24.77 13.32 -2.20
CA SER A 24 -24.48 13.22 -3.64
C SER A 24 -23.00 13.45 -3.93
N SER A 25 -22.37 14.44 -3.29
CA SER A 25 -20.93 14.72 -3.41
C SER A 25 -20.09 13.55 -2.93
N ASN A 26 -20.41 12.94 -1.79
CA ASN A 26 -19.68 11.77 -1.26
C ASN A 26 -19.75 10.58 -2.22
N VAL A 27 -20.89 10.32 -2.84
CA VAL A 27 -21.02 9.22 -3.84
C VAL A 27 -20.16 9.49 -5.07
N ILE A 28 -20.07 10.75 -5.52
CA ILE A 28 -19.22 11.14 -6.65
C ILE A 28 -17.73 10.92 -6.29
N ILE A 29 -17.31 11.38 -5.10
CA ILE A 29 -15.94 11.23 -4.62
C ILE A 29 -15.56 9.74 -4.52
N GLU A 30 -16.43 8.93 -3.93
CA GLU A 30 -16.25 7.48 -3.83
C GLU A 30 -16.08 6.82 -5.20
N ASN A 31 -16.95 7.14 -6.16
CA ASN A 31 -16.88 6.57 -7.50
C ASN A 31 -15.58 6.96 -8.22
N LEU A 32 -15.16 8.21 -8.11
CA LEU A 32 -13.90 8.68 -8.70
C LEU A 32 -12.69 7.99 -8.06
N CYS A 33 -12.71 7.81 -6.74
CA CYS A 33 -11.65 7.08 -6.03
C CYS A 33 -11.53 5.65 -6.53
N LYS A 34 -12.66 4.90 -6.57
CA LYS A 34 -12.69 3.52 -7.08
C LYS A 34 -12.26 3.40 -8.55
N GLN A 35 -12.57 4.38 -9.38
CA GLN A 35 -12.08 4.40 -10.76
C GLN A 35 -10.57 4.64 -10.82
N GLY A 36 -10.03 5.49 -9.93
CA GLY A 36 -8.59 5.71 -9.79
C GLY A 36 -7.87 4.42 -9.37
N GLU A 37 -8.37 3.72 -8.37
CA GLU A 37 -7.86 2.42 -7.91
C GLU A 37 -7.86 1.39 -9.04
N ARG A 38 -9.00 1.21 -9.70
CA ARG A 38 -9.10 0.28 -10.83
C ARG A 38 -8.14 0.61 -11.96
N CYS A 39 -7.98 1.88 -12.31
CA CYS A 39 -7.01 2.29 -13.33
C CYS A 39 -5.57 2.02 -12.90
N MET A 40 -5.26 2.10 -11.60
CA MET A 40 -3.98 1.74 -11.03
C MET A 40 -3.69 0.25 -11.22
N ASP A 41 -4.64 -0.62 -10.88
CA ASP A 41 -4.54 -2.08 -11.05
C ASP A 41 -4.37 -2.49 -12.51
N GLU A 42 -5.02 -1.76 -13.44
CA GLU A 42 -4.90 -1.95 -14.88
C GLU A 42 -3.64 -1.29 -15.47
N ALA A 43 -2.72 -0.74 -14.64
CA ALA A 43 -1.52 0.02 -15.04
C ALA A 43 -1.81 1.21 -15.98
N LYS A 44 -3.02 1.78 -15.91
CA LYS A 44 -3.45 2.97 -16.65
C LYS A 44 -3.18 4.23 -15.82
N TYR A 45 -1.92 4.55 -15.62
CA TYR A 45 -1.48 5.55 -14.63
C TYR A 45 -2.02 6.96 -14.93
N ASP A 46 -2.03 7.41 -16.19
CA ASP A 46 -2.60 8.73 -16.56
C ASP A 46 -4.08 8.83 -16.21
N SER A 47 -4.85 7.78 -16.46
CA SER A 47 -6.27 7.72 -16.10
C SER A 47 -6.45 7.70 -14.59
N SER A 48 -5.60 6.98 -13.86
CA SER A 48 -5.61 6.95 -12.40
C SER A 48 -5.35 8.35 -11.83
N PHE A 49 -4.34 9.09 -12.34
CA PHE A 49 -4.11 10.50 -11.99
C PHE A 49 -5.32 11.38 -12.25
N TYR A 50 -5.94 11.23 -13.42
CA TYR A 50 -7.14 12.00 -13.74
C TYR A 50 -8.24 11.78 -12.70
N PHE A 51 -8.55 10.53 -12.35
CA PHE A 51 -9.63 10.22 -11.41
C PHE A 51 -9.32 10.67 -9.98
N TYR A 52 -8.11 10.45 -9.47
CA TYR A 52 -7.73 10.95 -8.14
C TYR A 52 -7.76 12.48 -8.07
N ASN A 53 -7.26 13.19 -9.07
CA ASN A 53 -7.31 14.64 -9.10
C ASN A 53 -8.73 15.17 -9.25
N ALA A 54 -9.59 14.52 -10.05
CA ALA A 54 -11.01 14.84 -10.16
C ALA A 54 -11.73 14.66 -8.82
N ALA A 55 -11.43 13.60 -8.06
CA ALA A 55 -11.94 13.40 -6.71
C ALA A 55 -11.49 14.50 -5.75
N LEU A 56 -10.21 14.88 -5.79
CA LEU A 56 -9.65 15.94 -4.95
C LEU A 56 -10.19 17.34 -5.28
N SER A 57 -10.70 17.57 -6.49
CA SER A 57 -11.31 18.82 -6.90
C SER A 57 -12.76 18.99 -6.41
N GLN A 58 -13.38 17.93 -5.88
CA GLN A 58 -14.75 18.01 -5.37
C GLN A 58 -14.83 18.88 -4.11
N ASN A 59 -15.89 19.68 -4.04
CA ASN A 59 -16.14 20.53 -2.86
C ASN A 59 -16.32 19.66 -1.61
N GLY A 60 -15.65 20.05 -0.53
CA GLY A 60 -15.76 19.38 0.76
C GLY A 60 -15.00 18.04 0.88
N VAL A 61 -14.25 17.60 -0.15
CA VAL A 61 -13.49 16.33 -0.11
C VAL A 61 -12.60 16.18 1.12
N LYS A 62 -11.96 17.28 1.56
CA LYS A 62 -11.06 17.26 2.72
C LYS A 62 -11.74 16.95 4.07
N SER A 63 -13.06 17.10 4.14
CA SER A 63 -13.87 16.75 5.31
C SER A 63 -14.42 15.33 5.26
N THR A 64 -14.13 14.57 4.19
CA THR A 64 -14.59 13.20 4.00
C THR A 64 -13.52 12.20 4.38
N ASP A 65 -13.94 10.99 4.70
CA ASP A 65 -13.02 9.86 4.92
C ASP A 65 -12.27 9.47 3.65
N TRP A 66 -12.83 9.79 2.49
CA TRP A 66 -12.22 9.54 1.19
C TRP A 66 -10.95 10.35 0.95
N TYR A 67 -10.81 11.53 1.56
CA TYR A 67 -9.62 12.36 1.34
C TYR A 67 -8.32 11.61 1.67
N ALA A 68 -8.27 10.95 2.84
CA ALA A 68 -7.10 10.18 3.24
C ALA A 68 -6.83 9.00 2.28
N LYS A 69 -7.87 8.30 1.84
CA LYS A 69 -7.75 7.19 0.88
C LYS A 69 -7.24 7.67 -0.48
N ILE A 70 -7.80 8.78 -1.00
CA ILE A 70 -7.41 9.33 -2.30
C ILE A 70 -5.94 9.75 -2.31
N ILE A 71 -5.48 10.51 -1.30
CA ILE A 71 -4.07 10.92 -1.25
C ILE A 71 -3.15 9.72 -0.99
N ASN A 72 -3.60 8.71 -0.23
CA ASN A 72 -2.84 7.48 -0.06
C ASN A 72 -2.67 6.73 -1.40
N GLY A 73 -3.75 6.54 -2.16
CA GLY A 73 -3.71 5.90 -3.47
C GLY A 73 -2.89 6.72 -4.49
N ARG A 74 -3.06 8.05 -4.50
CA ARG A 74 -2.26 8.94 -5.35
C ARG A 74 -0.77 8.91 -4.97
N GLY A 75 -0.45 8.81 -3.70
CA GLY A 75 0.93 8.64 -3.23
C GLY A 75 1.57 7.34 -3.73
N LEU A 76 0.81 6.24 -3.78
CA LEU A 76 1.26 4.99 -4.40
C LEU A 76 1.48 5.16 -5.90
N LEU A 77 0.58 5.88 -6.59
CA LEU A 77 0.70 6.17 -8.01
C LEU A 77 1.96 7.01 -8.32
N TYR A 78 2.25 8.06 -7.55
CA TYR A 78 3.48 8.83 -7.66
C TYR A 78 4.72 7.95 -7.44
N TYR A 79 4.68 7.07 -6.44
CA TYR A 79 5.76 6.11 -6.20
C TYR A 79 5.99 5.20 -7.42
N THR A 80 4.92 4.65 -7.99
CA THR A 80 4.95 3.73 -9.13
C THR A 80 5.48 4.42 -10.40
N THR A 81 5.11 5.69 -10.60
CA THR A 81 5.57 6.49 -11.75
C THR A 81 6.94 7.15 -11.53
N GLY A 82 7.52 7.02 -10.32
CA GLY A 82 8.88 7.46 -10.02
C GLY A 82 8.99 8.87 -9.40
N ASP A 83 7.88 9.58 -9.18
CA ASP A 83 7.88 10.86 -8.48
C ASP A 83 7.94 10.63 -6.95
N MET A 84 9.16 10.42 -6.46
CA MET A 84 9.40 10.08 -5.05
C MET A 84 9.09 11.24 -4.08
N ASP A 85 9.17 12.49 -4.53
CA ASP A 85 8.90 13.64 -3.65
C ASP A 85 7.41 13.82 -3.44
N SER A 86 6.62 13.75 -4.50
CA SER A 86 5.15 13.78 -4.41
C SER A 86 4.60 12.55 -3.66
N ALA A 87 5.18 11.36 -3.91
CA ALA A 87 4.83 10.14 -3.18
C ALA A 87 5.07 10.30 -1.67
N LEU A 88 6.24 10.84 -1.28
CA LEU A 88 6.56 11.08 0.12
C LEU A 88 5.57 12.04 0.77
N ALA A 89 5.28 13.16 0.12
CA ALA A 89 4.36 14.17 0.64
C ALA A 89 2.94 13.61 0.86
N ASP A 90 2.39 12.93 -0.15
CA ASP A 90 1.05 12.33 -0.06
C ASP A 90 0.99 11.21 0.99
N LYS A 91 1.99 10.33 1.05
CA LYS A 91 2.03 9.25 2.04
C LYS A 91 2.17 9.77 3.47
N LEU A 92 2.98 10.81 3.72
CA LEU A 92 3.09 11.42 5.05
C LEU A 92 1.77 12.08 5.47
N GLU A 93 1.10 12.80 4.59
CA GLU A 93 -0.21 13.40 4.90
C GLU A 93 -1.27 12.32 5.11
N ALA A 94 -1.28 11.25 4.30
CA ALA A 94 -2.17 10.12 4.49
C ALA A 94 -1.99 9.48 5.87
N THR A 95 -0.76 9.19 6.29
CA THR A 95 -0.51 8.61 7.63
C THR A 95 -1.00 9.52 8.75
N ARG A 96 -0.82 10.85 8.61
CA ARG A 96 -1.30 11.83 9.58
C ARG A 96 -2.82 11.81 9.74
N LEU A 97 -3.55 11.65 8.62
CA LEU A 97 -5.01 11.61 8.60
C LEU A 97 -5.56 10.28 9.10
N LEU A 98 -4.97 9.16 8.65
CA LEU A 98 -5.40 7.81 9.01
C LEU A 98 -5.19 7.52 10.50
N ASN A 99 -4.13 8.08 11.12
CA ASN A 99 -3.86 7.93 12.55
C ASN A 99 -4.75 8.77 13.47
N ARG A 100 -5.48 9.78 12.97
CA ARG A 100 -6.30 10.69 13.78
C ARG A 100 -7.69 10.14 14.13
N LYS A 101 -8.08 9.03 13.57
CA LYS A 101 -9.40 8.43 13.80
C LYS A 101 -9.42 7.62 15.09
N GLU A 102 -10.54 7.63 15.79
CA GLU A 102 -10.79 6.71 16.90
C GLU A 102 -10.69 5.24 16.46
N HIS A 103 -10.98 4.99 15.18
CA HIS A 103 -10.80 3.71 14.53
C HIS A 103 -9.85 3.91 13.32
N PRO A 104 -8.53 3.70 13.50
CA PRO A 104 -7.56 3.88 12.42
C PRO A 104 -7.86 2.90 11.28
N ASP A 105 -7.72 3.39 10.04
CA ASP A 105 -7.72 2.55 8.85
C ASP A 105 -6.39 1.80 8.79
N LEU A 106 -6.35 0.63 9.41
CA LEU A 106 -5.12 -0.17 9.52
C LEU A 106 -4.58 -0.56 8.16
N GLU A 107 -5.43 -0.93 7.21
CA GLU A 107 -5.03 -1.29 5.86
C GLU A 107 -4.36 -0.12 5.14
N GLY A 108 -5.00 1.05 5.15
CA GLY A 108 -4.42 2.27 4.60
C GLY A 108 -3.10 2.67 5.28
N LEU A 109 -2.96 2.44 6.59
CA LEU A 109 -1.72 2.68 7.34
C LEU A 109 -0.62 1.70 6.95
N VAL A 110 -0.92 0.42 6.79
CA VAL A 110 0.04 -0.59 6.34
C VAL A 110 0.62 -0.20 4.99
N ASP A 111 -0.23 0.11 4.01
CA ASP A 111 0.20 0.54 2.67
C ASP A 111 1.04 1.83 2.74
N ALA A 112 0.57 2.84 3.46
CA ALA A 112 1.28 4.11 3.56
C ALA A 112 2.65 3.95 4.24
N TYR A 113 2.73 3.25 5.37
CA TYR A 113 3.98 3.03 6.09
C TYR A 113 4.94 2.14 5.30
N SER A 114 4.46 1.08 4.66
CA SER A 114 5.27 0.21 3.81
C SER A 114 5.90 1.01 2.66
N THR A 115 5.11 1.82 1.96
CA THR A 115 5.61 2.68 0.88
C THR A 115 6.63 3.71 1.38
N LEU A 116 6.38 4.34 2.54
CA LEU A 116 7.35 5.26 3.17
C LEU A 116 8.67 4.55 3.50
N GLY A 117 8.61 3.34 4.05
CA GLY A 117 9.80 2.52 4.29
C GLY A 117 10.62 2.28 3.02
N ILE A 118 9.96 1.96 1.91
CA ILE A 118 10.62 1.77 0.61
C ILE A 118 11.22 3.09 0.09
N ILE A 119 10.51 4.20 0.18
CA ILE A 119 11.00 5.52 -0.25
C ILE A 119 12.25 5.90 0.54
N TYR A 120 12.23 5.80 1.87
CA TYR A 120 13.38 6.13 2.69
C TYR A 120 14.58 5.19 2.46
N ARG A 121 14.33 3.89 2.23
CA ARG A 121 15.37 2.95 1.82
C ARG A 121 16.02 3.36 0.50
N ARG A 122 15.25 3.75 -0.51
CA ARG A 122 15.78 4.24 -1.80
C ARG A 122 16.55 5.55 -1.66
N ARG A 123 16.21 6.38 -0.68
CA ARG A 123 16.94 7.61 -0.33
C ARG A 123 18.18 7.37 0.54
N GLN A 124 18.53 6.10 0.80
CA GLN A 124 19.66 5.73 1.65
C GLN A 124 19.56 6.28 3.08
N MET A 125 18.36 6.33 3.62
CA MET A 125 18.03 6.73 4.98
C MET A 125 17.55 5.50 5.78
N PRO A 126 18.47 4.61 6.17
CA PRO A 126 18.10 3.30 6.74
C PRO A 126 17.33 3.41 8.06
N ASP A 127 17.69 4.36 8.94
CA ASP A 127 17.00 4.51 10.22
C ASP A 127 15.54 4.90 10.04
N SER A 128 15.27 5.85 9.14
CA SER A 128 13.89 6.23 8.80
C SER A 128 13.13 5.08 8.13
N ALA A 129 13.77 4.36 7.22
CA ALA A 129 13.17 3.21 6.56
C ALA A 129 12.72 2.14 7.56
N LEU A 130 13.61 1.79 8.52
CA LEU A 130 13.30 0.79 9.54
C LEU A 130 12.12 1.21 10.41
N VAL A 131 12.09 2.47 10.87
CA VAL A 131 10.99 3.01 11.67
C VAL A 131 9.63 2.85 10.94
N TYR A 132 9.59 3.11 9.64
CA TYR A 132 8.34 2.98 8.89
C TYR A 132 7.98 1.52 8.61
N TYR A 133 8.95 0.63 8.37
CA TYR A 133 8.66 -0.80 8.26
C TYR A 133 8.14 -1.40 9.57
N GLU A 134 8.69 -0.98 10.73
CA GLU A 134 8.18 -1.41 12.05
C GLU A 134 6.75 -0.94 12.29
N LYS A 135 6.41 0.30 11.92
CA LYS A 135 5.03 0.81 11.98
C LYS A 135 4.09 0.04 11.06
N ALA A 136 4.55 -0.29 9.85
CA ALA A 136 3.78 -1.10 8.92
C ALA A 136 3.51 -2.50 9.51
N LEU A 137 4.55 -3.11 10.10
CA LEU A 137 4.43 -4.43 10.72
C LEU A 137 3.44 -4.42 11.90
N ASP A 138 3.55 -3.46 12.82
CA ASP A 138 2.61 -3.31 13.93
C ASP A 138 1.15 -3.15 13.45
N SER A 139 0.94 -2.38 12.38
CA SER A 139 -0.38 -2.20 11.79
C SER A 139 -0.91 -3.47 11.12
N ALA A 140 -0.03 -4.22 10.42
CA ALA A 140 -0.39 -5.48 9.77
C ALA A 140 -0.69 -6.60 10.78
N GLU A 141 0.06 -6.66 11.89
CA GLU A 141 -0.20 -7.59 12.99
C GLU A 141 -1.57 -7.33 13.64
N LYS A 142 -1.91 -6.05 13.85
CA LYS A 142 -3.24 -5.65 14.36
C LYS A 142 -4.37 -5.96 13.37
N LEU A 143 -4.10 -5.85 12.07
CA LEU A 143 -5.05 -6.17 11.01
C LEU A 143 -5.28 -7.68 10.90
N GLY A 144 -4.26 -8.49 11.22
CA GLY A 144 -4.31 -9.95 11.12
C GLY A 144 -4.41 -10.44 9.68
N ASN A 145 -3.80 -9.75 8.73
CA ASN A 145 -3.83 -10.09 7.31
C ASN A 145 -2.48 -10.65 6.85
N ASP A 146 -2.48 -11.91 6.46
CA ASP A 146 -1.28 -12.66 6.11
C ASP A 146 -0.56 -12.13 4.86
N GLU A 147 -1.30 -11.60 3.87
CA GLU A 147 -0.72 -10.99 2.66
C GLU A 147 0.09 -9.74 3.02
N TRP A 148 -0.45 -8.88 3.89
CA TRP A 148 0.26 -7.70 4.35
C TRP A 148 1.49 -8.07 5.19
N LEU A 149 1.37 -9.07 6.07
CA LEU A 149 2.51 -9.56 6.85
C LEU A 149 3.62 -10.09 5.93
N ALA A 150 3.26 -10.89 4.93
CA ALA A 150 4.20 -11.39 3.94
C ALA A 150 4.94 -10.28 3.21
N ASN A 151 4.17 -9.28 2.72
CA ASN A 151 4.72 -8.14 2.00
C ASN A 151 5.74 -7.35 2.84
N ILE A 152 5.40 -7.07 4.11
CA ILE A 152 6.29 -6.32 5.00
C ILE A 152 7.53 -7.13 5.35
N TYR A 153 7.40 -8.44 5.60
CA TYR A 153 8.56 -9.29 5.85
C TYR A 153 9.46 -9.41 4.62
N ASN A 154 8.92 -9.43 3.40
CA ASN A 154 9.70 -9.33 2.17
C ASN A 154 10.48 -8.00 2.12
N ASN A 155 9.81 -6.87 2.41
CA ASN A 155 10.46 -5.55 2.42
C ASN A 155 11.56 -5.43 3.47
N LEU A 156 11.35 -5.99 4.67
CA LEU A 156 12.37 -6.07 5.73
C LEU A 156 13.54 -6.96 5.30
N ALA A 157 13.28 -8.11 4.67
CA ALA A 157 14.34 -8.98 4.16
C ALA A 157 15.22 -8.25 3.14
N VAL A 158 14.63 -7.55 2.18
CA VAL A 158 15.35 -6.73 1.20
C VAL A 158 16.09 -5.57 1.89
N PHE A 159 15.47 -4.94 2.89
CA PHE A 159 16.12 -3.87 3.68
C PHE A 159 17.38 -4.38 4.38
N TYR A 160 17.30 -5.49 5.08
CA TYR A 160 18.46 -6.08 5.80
C TYR A 160 19.53 -6.59 4.83
N ALA A 161 19.13 -7.17 3.69
CA ALA A 161 20.08 -7.62 2.67
C ALA A 161 20.89 -6.45 2.08
N ASN A 162 20.22 -5.32 1.78
CA ASN A 162 20.87 -4.11 1.28
C ASN A 162 21.85 -3.49 2.31
N ASN A 163 21.56 -3.66 3.60
CA ASN A 163 22.44 -3.23 4.70
C ASN A 163 23.47 -4.30 5.09
N LYS A 164 23.66 -5.35 4.28
CA LYS A 164 24.60 -6.47 4.48
C LYS A 164 24.39 -7.27 5.77
N ARG A 165 23.20 -7.17 6.36
CA ARG A 165 22.75 -7.94 7.53
C ARG A 165 22.04 -9.20 7.06
N LEU A 166 22.82 -10.14 6.48
CA LEU A 166 22.27 -11.25 5.70
C LEU A 166 21.59 -12.33 6.56
N ASP A 167 21.96 -12.45 7.84
CA ASP A 167 21.31 -13.39 8.76
C ASP A 167 19.89 -12.92 9.15
N GLU A 168 19.75 -11.63 9.41
CA GLU A 168 18.45 -11.02 9.64
C GLU A 168 17.59 -11.06 8.37
N ALA A 169 18.21 -10.78 7.21
CA ALA A 169 17.51 -10.90 5.94
C ALA A 169 16.94 -12.31 5.73
N LEU A 170 17.71 -13.38 6.01
CA LEU A 170 17.23 -14.76 5.97
C LEU A 170 16.12 -15.03 6.98
N THR A 171 16.20 -14.43 8.16
CA THR A 171 15.16 -14.58 9.19
C THR A 171 13.83 -13.99 8.71
N TYR A 172 13.87 -12.79 8.13
CA TYR A 172 12.67 -12.12 7.65
C TYR A 172 12.09 -12.75 6.39
N ILE A 173 12.95 -13.19 5.43
CA ILE A 173 12.43 -13.83 4.23
C ILE A 173 11.75 -15.18 4.53
N ARG A 174 12.23 -15.94 5.50
CA ARG A 174 11.57 -17.18 5.91
C ARG A 174 10.20 -16.93 6.54
N LYS A 175 10.05 -15.84 7.30
CA LYS A 175 8.73 -15.42 7.78
C LYS A 175 7.82 -15.06 6.61
N ALA A 176 8.33 -14.29 5.63
CA ALA A 176 7.56 -13.95 4.45
C ALA A 176 7.11 -15.22 3.70
N ILE A 177 8.00 -16.17 3.46
CA ILE A 177 7.69 -17.45 2.80
C ILE A 177 6.60 -18.20 3.56
N PHE A 178 6.68 -18.27 4.89
CA PHE A 178 5.66 -18.91 5.71
C PHE A 178 4.26 -18.31 5.45
N TYR A 179 4.15 -16.98 5.35
CA TYR A 179 2.86 -16.33 5.12
C TYR A 179 2.40 -16.43 3.66
N VAL A 180 3.27 -16.23 2.66
CA VAL A 180 2.85 -16.34 1.25
C VAL A 180 2.41 -17.77 0.89
N GLU A 181 2.98 -18.80 1.51
CA GLU A 181 2.55 -20.18 1.29
C GLU A 181 1.14 -20.49 1.85
N GLN A 182 0.57 -19.58 2.67
CA GLN A 182 -0.84 -19.66 3.11
C GLN A 182 -1.79 -18.95 2.14
N THR A 183 -1.26 -18.25 1.15
CA THR A 183 -2.05 -17.52 0.15
C THR A 183 -2.06 -18.26 -1.18
N ASP A 184 -3.03 -17.96 -2.04
CA ASP A 184 -3.09 -18.50 -3.41
C ASP A 184 -2.34 -17.59 -4.42
N ASN A 185 -1.57 -16.59 -3.94
CA ASN A 185 -0.86 -15.65 -4.80
C ASN A 185 0.48 -16.21 -5.27
N ALA A 186 0.46 -16.86 -6.43
CA ALA A 186 1.65 -17.46 -7.02
C ALA A 186 2.79 -16.46 -7.29
N SER A 187 2.48 -15.22 -7.67
CA SER A 187 3.48 -14.18 -7.92
C SER A 187 4.24 -13.82 -6.65
N ASP A 188 3.54 -13.69 -5.52
CA ASP A 188 4.18 -13.37 -4.24
C ASP A 188 5.03 -14.54 -3.73
N ILE A 189 4.57 -15.77 -3.92
CA ILE A 189 5.35 -16.97 -3.59
C ILE A 189 6.66 -16.99 -4.40
N VAL A 190 6.57 -16.79 -5.71
CA VAL A 190 7.74 -16.73 -6.59
C VAL A 190 8.70 -15.63 -6.15
N PHE A 191 8.18 -14.44 -5.87
CA PHE A 191 8.98 -13.29 -5.44
C PHE A 191 9.73 -13.56 -4.12
N ALA A 192 9.06 -14.13 -3.12
CA ALA A 192 9.69 -14.46 -1.84
C ALA A 192 10.85 -15.46 -1.99
N TYR A 193 10.66 -16.53 -2.77
CA TYR A 193 11.73 -17.50 -3.04
C TYR A 193 12.89 -16.92 -3.85
N GLN A 194 12.63 -15.96 -4.74
CA GLN A 194 13.68 -15.25 -5.45
C GLN A 194 14.52 -14.38 -4.51
N ILE A 195 13.88 -13.68 -3.55
CA ILE A 195 14.61 -12.93 -2.53
C ILE A 195 15.49 -13.86 -1.70
N GLU A 196 14.97 -15.00 -1.26
CA GLU A 196 15.76 -15.97 -0.49
C GLU A 196 16.98 -16.46 -1.27
N CYS A 197 16.78 -16.86 -2.55
CA CYS A 197 17.87 -17.22 -3.43
C CYS A 197 18.92 -16.09 -3.55
N SER A 198 18.48 -14.85 -3.76
CA SER A 198 19.35 -13.69 -3.86
C SER A 198 20.17 -13.44 -2.59
N ILE A 199 19.56 -13.62 -1.40
CA ILE A 199 20.28 -13.48 -0.13
C ILE A 199 21.38 -14.55 -0.01
N TYR A 200 21.13 -15.82 -0.40
CA TYR A 200 22.16 -16.84 -0.43
C TYR A 200 23.28 -16.54 -1.42
N MET A 201 22.95 -15.97 -2.58
CA MET A 201 23.98 -15.49 -3.53
C MET A 201 24.86 -14.39 -2.92
N LEU A 202 24.27 -13.41 -2.22
CA LEU A 202 25.00 -12.35 -1.51
C LEU A 202 25.89 -12.92 -0.41
N ARG A 203 25.50 -14.01 0.24
CA ARG A 203 26.32 -14.75 1.22
C ARG A 203 27.45 -15.58 0.59
N LYS A 204 27.51 -15.68 -0.73
CA LYS A 204 28.38 -16.60 -1.49
C LYS A 204 28.09 -18.09 -1.18
N GLU A 205 26.86 -18.40 -0.80
CA GLU A 205 26.35 -19.73 -0.50
C GLU A 205 25.35 -20.18 -1.58
N SER A 206 25.69 -19.99 -2.87
CA SER A 206 24.78 -20.15 -4.01
C SER A 206 24.12 -21.54 -4.06
N GLU A 207 24.81 -22.59 -3.65
CA GLU A 207 24.25 -23.97 -3.59
C GLU A 207 23.03 -24.06 -2.67
N ARG A 208 23.02 -23.28 -1.57
CA ARG A 208 21.90 -23.22 -0.63
C ARG A 208 20.69 -22.45 -1.18
N GLY A 209 20.90 -21.59 -2.18
CA GLY A 209 19.84 -20.88 -2.89
C GLY A 209 19.16 -21.69 -4.00
N ILE A 210 19.77 -22.80 -4.46
CA ILE A 210 19.21 -23.61 -5.55
C ILE A 210 17.82 -24.17 -5.23
N PRO A 211 17.52 -24.70 -4.03
CA PRO A 211 16.18 -25.17 -3.70
C PRO A 211 15.12 -24.08 -3.82
N SER A 212 15.40 -22.85 -3.33
CA SER A 212 14.49 -21.71 -3.42
C SER A 212 14.23 -21.32 -4.87
N LEU A 213 15.28 -21.30 -5.71
CA LEU A 213 15.12 -21.02 -7.14
C LEU A 213 14.27 -22.08 -7.84
N ARG A 214 14.50 -23.37 -7.53
CA ARG A 214 13.69 -24.48 -8.09
C ARG A 214 12.21 -24.35 -7.68
N LYS A 215 11.94 -23.99 -6.44
CA LYS A 215 10.57 -23.77 -5.96
C LYS A 215 9.89 -22.62 -6.71
N ALA A 216 10.60 -21.48 -6.86
CA ALA A 216 10.09 -20.34 -7.65
C ALA A 216 9.77 -20.74 -9.10
N ILE A 217 10.66 -21.50 -9.76
CA ILE A 217 10.44 -21.97 -11.14
C ILE A 217 9.23 -22.93 -11.20
N ALA A 218 9.09 -23.84 -10.24
CA ALA A 218 7.98 -24.80 -10.21
C ALA A 218 6.63 -24.07 -10.10
N VAL A 219 6.50 -23.14 -9.11
CA VAL A 219 5.29 -22.36 -8.91
C VAL A 219 4.97 -21.48 -10.13
N ALA A 220 5.97 -20.81 -10.70
CA ALA A 220 5.79 -19.99 -11.90
C ALA A 220 5.32 -20.83 -13.11
N SER A 221 5.83 -22.05 -13.26
CA SER A 221 5.45 -22.94 -14.36
C SER A 221 4.02 -23.48 -14.17
N GLU A 222 3.64 -23.84 -12.94
CA GLU A 222 2.31 -24.34 -12.61
C GLU A 222 1.22 -23.28 -12.88
N HIS A 223 1.50 -22.02 -12.59
CA HIS A 223 0.57 -20.90 -12.74
C HIS A 223 0.74 -20.12 -14.06
N ASN A 224 1.58 -20.61 -15.00
CA ASN A 224 1.84 -19.95 -16.29
C ASN A 224 2.31 -18.49 -16.17
N LEU A 225 3.08 -18.17 -15.12
CA LEU A 225 3.60 -16.83 -14.93
C LEU A 225 4.67 -16.48 -15.99
N PRO A 226 4.76 -15.22 -16.43
CA PRO A 226 5.75 -14.80 -17.40
C PRO A 226 7.18 -15.06 -16.90
N ARG A 227 8.07 -15.52 -17.82
CA ARG A 227 9.50 -15.74 -17.46
C ARG A 227 10.22 -14.47 -16.97
N THR A 228 9.68 -13.30 -17.26
CA THR A 228 10.19 -12.01 -16.77
C THR A 228 10.08 -11.84 -15.27
N GLU A 229 9.21 -12.60 -14.60
CA GLU A 229 9.07 -12.62 -13.14
C GLU A 229 10.18 -13.43 -12.46
N LEU A 230 10.89 -14.29 -13.21
CA LEU A 230 12.00 -15.11 -12.71
C LEU A 230 13.34 -14.35 -12.76
N ARG A 231 13.43 -13.22 -12.08
CA ARG A 231 14.70 -12.47 -11.95
C ARG A 231 15.24 -12.63 -10.54
N CYS A 232 16.45 -13.21 -10.40
CA CYS A 232 17.21 -13.01 -9.17
C CYS A 232 17.55 -11.52 -9.05
N LEU A 233 17.26 -10.92 -7.90
CA LEU A 233 17.64 -9.53 -7.65
C LEU A 233 19.17 -9.41 -7.73
N PRO A 234 19.71 -8.37 -8.39
CA PRO A 234 21.14 -8.16 -8.49
C PRO A 234 21.77 -7.80 -7.15
#